data_b30b506b71d2ac533dc22422d18eb450
#
_entry.id   b30b506b71d2ac533dc22422d18eb450
#
_cell.length_a   1.000
_cell.length_b   1.000
_cell.length_c   1.000
_cell.angle_alpha   90.00
_cell.angle_beta   90.00
_cell.angle_gamma   90.00
#
_symmetry.space_group_name_H-M   'P 1'
#
loop_
_entity.id
_entity.type
_entity.pdbx_description
1 polymer ?
#
loop_
_entity_poly.entity_id
_entity_poly.type
_entity_poly.pdbx_seq_one_letter_code
_entity_poly.pdbx_strand_id
1 'polypeptide(L)'
;YQVLALKWRPKQFKDVVGQDHITNTLQKAFEKNRIAQAFLFAGPRGVGKTTTARLVAMSLNGSDNPTTDFDLKSDSIKDIVDGKSMDVIEIDGASNRGIDEIRELRENIKFMPVSGKYKVIIIDEVHMLTNPAFNALLRTLEEPPEHGKFIFCTTDIHKVPATIISRCQRFDFNRIATETIIDRISFILERERIKSDKNSLQIIARKADGSMRDGLSILDQVISYCGSDIDYDQTVVGWHSYSAYDTNILDDSLLGE
;
A
#
# COMPACT_ATOMS: atom_id res chain seq x y z
N TYR A 1 8.37 0.01 20.56
CA TYR A 1 7.15 0.66 20.03
C TYR A 1 7.10 0.52 18.51
N GLN A 2 5.97 0.07 17.98
CA GLN A 2 5.72 -0.03 16.54
C GLN A 2 4.65 0.99 16.16
N VAL A 3 4.93 1.85 15.17
CA VAL A 3 3.99 2.87 14.70
C VAL A 3 2.71 2.22 14.16
N LEU A 4 1.56 2.87 14.40
CA LEU A 4 0.24 2.32 14.05
C LEU A 4 0.10 1.99 12.56
N ALA A 5 0.67 2.78 11.68
CA ALA A 5 0.64 2.54 10.25
C ALA A 5 1.31 1.22 9.82
N LEU A 6 2.27 0.71 10.60
CA LEU A 6 2.88 -0.61 10.40
C LEU A 6 2.12 -1.70 11.16
N LYS A 7 1.78 -1.46 12.44
CA LYS A 7 1.07 -2.41 13.30
C LYS A 7 -0.29 -2.82 12.71
N TRP A 8 -1.04 -1.84 12.19
CA TRP A 8 -2.38 -2.00 11.63
C TRP A 8 -2.40 -2.09 10.10
N ARG A 9 -1.26 -2.38 9.49
CA ARG A 9 -1.21 -2.64 8.05
C ARG A 9 -2.10 -3.83 7.70
N PRO A 10 -3.03 -3.70 6.73
CA PRO A 10 -3.89 -4.78 6.30
C PRO A 10 -3.13 -6.07 6.00
N LYS A 11 -3.60 -7.17 6.57
CA LYS A 11 -3.04 -8.52 6.39
C LYS A 11 -3.93 -9.42 5.54
N GLN A 12 -5.16 -9.00 5.29
CA GLN A 12 -6.14 -9.66 4.43
C GLN A 12 -6.89 -8.63 3.60
N PHE A 13 -7.50 -9.04 2.48
CA PHE A 13 -8.25 -8.11 1.62
C PHE A 13 -9.42 -7.42 2.32
N LYS A 14 -10.09 -8.09 3.25
CA LYS A 14 -11.17 -7.51 4.06
C LYS A 14 -10.74 -6.37 4.98
N ASP A 15 -9.45 -6.26 5.26
CA ASP A 15 -8.89 -5.20 6.12
C ASP A 15 -8.54 -3.94 5.32
N VAL A 16 -8.55 -4.01 3.99
CA VAL A 16 -8.30 -2.87 3.09
C VAL A 16 -9.57 -2.06 3.01
N VAL A 17 -9.55 -0.83 3.48
CA VAL A 17 -10.72 0.05 3.55
C VAL A 17 -10.77 1.01 2.36
N GLY A 18 -11.99 1.34 1.90
CA GLY A 18 -12.25 2.35 0.88
C GLY A 18 -11.84 1.95 -0.55
N GLN A 19 -11.52 0.66 -0.81
CA GLN A 19 -11.10 0.15 -2.12
C GLN A 19 -11.88 -1.12 -2.51
N ASP A 20 -13.16 -1.23 -2.12
CA ASP A 20 -13.96 -2.45 -2.30
C ASP A 20 -14.07 -2.89 -3.78
N HIS A 21 -14.11 -1.93 -4.71
CA HIS A 21 -14.14 -2.20 -6.15
C HIS A 21 -12.87 -2.94 -6.61
N ILE A 22 -11.71 -2.69 -5.99
CA ILE A 22 -10.45 -3.35 -6.30
C ILE A 22 -10.36 -4.71 -5.61
N THR A 23 -10.59 -4.74 -4.29
CA THR A 23 -10.48 -5.98 -3.50
C THR A 23 -11.44 -7.04 -3.98
N ASN A 24 -12.71 -6.70 -4.27
CA ASN A 24 -13.70 -7.61 -4.82
C ASN A 24 -13.31 -8.12 -6.22
N THR A 25 -12.73 -7.26 -7.06
CA THR A 25 -12.29 -7.66 -8.41
C THR A 25 -11.12 -8.62 -8.33
N LEU A 26 -10.14 -8.35 -7.47
CA LEU A 26 -9.00 -9.24 -7.24
C LEU A 26 -9.45 -10.58 -6.69
N GLN A 27 -10.31 -10.61 -5.67
CA GLN A 27 -10.84 -11.85 -5.10
C GLN A 27 -11.53 -12.73 -6.15
N LYS A 28 -12.40 -12.12 -6.98
CA LYS A 28 -13.05 -12.83 -8.09
C LYS A 28 -12.06 -13.33 -9.15
N ALA A 29 -10.97 -12.61 -9.40
CA ALA A 29 -9.93 -13.05 -10.32
C ALA A 29 -9.20 -14.30 -9.79
N PHE A 30 -8.91 -14.33 -8.49
CA PHE A 30 -8.32 -15.51 -7.83
C PHE A 30 -9.29 -16.70 -7.83
N GLU A 31 -10.55 -16.51 -7.45
CA GLU A 31 -11.60 -17.56 -7.47
C GLU A 31 -11.77 -18.20 -8.85
N LYS A 32 -11.67 -17.39 -9.91
CA LYS A 32 -11.79 -17.85 -11.30
C LYS A 32 -10.47 -18.30 -11.92
N ASN A 33 -9.37 -18.29 -11.17
CA ASN A 33 -8.01 -18.54 -11.64
C ASN A 33 -7.65 -17.71 -12.90
N ARG A 34 -8.14 -16.46 -12.96
CA ARG A 34 -7.88 -15.49 -14.05
C ARG A 34 -6.94 -14.39 -13.54
N ILE A 35 -5.70 -14.77 -13.28
CA ILE A 35 -4.70 -13.91 -12.66
C ILE A 35 -3.79 -13.33 -13.77
N ALA A 36 -3.77 -12.01 -13.91
CA ALA A 36 -2.94 -11.34 -14.90
C ALA A 36 -1.44 -11.60 -14.65
N GLN A 37 -0.63 -11.45 -15.72
CA GLN A 37 0.84 -11.52 -15.59
C GLN A 37 1.43 -10.25 -14.98
N ALA A 38 0.81 -9.09 -15.24
CA ALA A 38 1.22 -7.83 -14.68
C ALA A 38 0.02 -7.02 -14.19
N PHE A 39 0.17 -6.41 -13.01
CA PHE A 39 -0.78 -5.51 -12.38
C PHE A 39 -0.18 -4.10 -12.30
N LEU A 40 -1.03 -3.09 -12.45
CA LEU A 40 -0.66 -1.70 -12.25
C LEU A 40 -1.65 -1.04 -11.30
N PHE A 41 -1.18 -0.70 -10.11
CA PHE A 41 -1.94 -0.02 -9.06
C PHE A 41 -1.61 1.47 -9.09
N ALA A 42 -2.55 2.29 -9.53
CA ALA A 42 -2.39 3.73 -9.66
C ALA A 42 -3.29 4.46 -8.65
N GLY A 43 -2.84 5.59 -8.13
CA GLY A 43 -3.64 6.42 -7.22
C GLY A 43 -2.84 7.17 -6.17
N PRO A 44 -3.49 7.99 -5.34
CA PRO A 44 -2.83 8.84 -4.35
C PRO A 44 -1.95 8.06 -3.37
N ARG A 45 -1.08 8.79 -2.65
CA ARG A 45 -0.26 8.22 -1.60
C ARG A 45 -1.12 7.73 -0.42
N GLY A 46 -0.71 6.65 0.24
CA GLY A 46 -1.29 6.20 1.51
C GLY A 46 -2.66 5.54 1.44
N VAL A 47 -3.17 5.24 0.23
CA VAL A 47 -4.49 4.62 0.00
C VAL A 47 -4.47 3.08 -0.07
N GLY A 48 -3.30 2.44 0.10
CA GLY A 48 -3.18 1.00 0.21
C GLY A 48 -2.59 0.28 -1.01
N LYS A 49 -2.05 0.95 -2.03
CA LYS A 49 -1.46 0.32 -3.24
C LYS A 49 -0.43 -0.76 -2.92
N THR A 50 0.65 -0.39 -2.25
CA THR A 50 1.74 -1.32 -1.88
C THR A 50 1.26 -2.42 -0.94
N THR A 51 0.33 -2.11 -0.03
CA THR A 51 -0.30 -3.09 0.84
C THR A 51 -1.08 -4.13 0.03
N THR A 52 -1.89 -3.68 -0.93
CA THR A 52 -2.65 -4.58 -1.82
C THR A 52 -1.70 -5.39 -2.71
N ALA A 53 -0.59 -4.81 -3.18
CA ALA A 53 0.44 -5.53 -3.92
C ALA A 53 1.01 -6.72 -3.12
N ARG A 54 1.32 -6.51 -1.84
CA ARG A 54 1.76 -7.58 -0.94
C ARG A 54 0.68 -8.62 -0.68
N LEU A 55 -0.61 -8.20 -0.55
CA LEU A 55 -1.73 -9.14 -0.41
C LEU A 55 -1.87 -10.02 -1.67
N VAL A 56 -1.70 -9.46 -2.87
CA VAL A 56 -1.67 -10.24 -4.11
C VAL A 56 -0.50 -11.22 -4.12
N ALA A 57 0.70 -10.80 -3.72
CA ALA A 57 1.86 -11.70 -3.63
C ALA A 57 1.64 -12.84 -2.63
N MET A 58 1.05 -12.54 -1.46
CA MET A 58 0.65 -13.56 -0.49
C MET A 58 -0.40 -14.52 -1.06
N SER A 59 -1.38 -14.02 -1.81
CA SER A 59 -2.41 -14.84 -2.45
C SER A 59 -1.85 -15.75 -3.54
N LEU A 60 -0.77 -15.34 -4.19
CA LEU A 60 -0.08 -16.14 -5.22
C LEU A 60 0.73 -17.28 -4.63
N ASN A 61 1.35 -17.07 -3.45
CA ASN A 61 2.36 -17.95 -2.87
C ASN A 61 2.04 -18.49 -1.47
N GLY A 62 0.87 -18.14 -0.91
CA GLY A 62 0.48 -18.53 0.45
C GLY A 62 -0.03 -19.96 0.59
N SER A 63 -0.30 -20.65 -0.51
CA SER A 63 -0.75 -22.04 -0.57
C SER A 63 -0.40 -22.66 -1.90
N ASP A 64 -0.59 -23.97 -2.04
CA ASP A 64 -0.34 -24.74 -3.27
C ASP A 64 -1.11 -24.18 -4.49
N ASN A 65 -2.28 -23.61 -4.25
CA ASN A 65 -3.07 -22.93 -5.28
C ASN A 65 -3.29 -21.47 -4.89
N PRO A 66 -3.19 -20.55 -5.86
CA PRO A 66 -3.46 -19.13 -5.61
C PRO A 66 -4.85 -18.92 -5.01
N THR A 67 -4.89 -18.28 -3.84
CA THR A 67 -6.14 -18.00 -3.11
C THR A 67 -6.02 -16.74 -2.28
N THR A 68 -7.13 -16.04 -2.08
CA THR A 68 -7.20 -14.91 -1.16
C THR A 68 -7.42 -15.33 0.30
N ASP A 69 -7.72 -16.61 0.52
CA ASP A 69 -7.84 -17.24 1.84
C ASP A 69 -6.56 -18.04 2.13
N PHE A 70 -5.56 -17.38 2.65
CA PHE A 70 -4.26 -17.94 3.00
C PHE A 70 -4.02 -17.89 4.51
N ASP A 71 -3.26 -18.85 5.04
CA ASP A 71 -2.93 -18.92 6.46
C ASP A 71 -1.81 -17.90 6.80
N LEU A 72 -2.18 -16.89 7.59
CA LEU A 72 -1.24 -15.85 8.08
C LEU A 72 -0.12 -16.42 8.98
N LYS A 73 -0.27 -17.66 9.48
CA LYS A 73 0.73 -18.29 10.33
C LYS A 73 1.73 -19.14 9.56
N SER A 74 1.49 -19.39 8.27
CA SER A 74 2.42 -20.16 7.44
C SER A 74 3.76 -19.45 7.32
N ASP A 75 4.85 -20.20 7.20
CA ASP A 75 6.19 -19.63 7.13
C ASP A 75 6.41 -18.87 5.82
N SER A 76 5.82 -19.35 4.72
CA SER A 76 5.85 -18.65 3.43
C SER A 76 5.23 -17.24 3.51
N ILE A 77 4.10 -17.09 4.20
CA ILE A 77 3.45 -15.77 4.40
C ILE A 77 4.29 -14.89 5.32
N LYS A 78 4.84 -15.43 6.41
CA LYS A 78 5.72 -14.67 7.30
C LYS A 78 6.94 -14.14 6.56
N ASP A 79 7.58 -14.96 5.73
CA ASP A 79 8.73 -14.56 4.94
C ASP A 79 8.39 -13.43 3.96
N ILE A 80 7.20 -13.45 3.34
CA ILE A 80 6.72 -12.36 2.49
C ILE A 80 6.50 -11.08 3.30
N VAL A 81 5.83 -11.18 4.45
CA VAL A 81 5.56 -10.03 5.34
C VAL A 81 6.86 -9.41 5.86
N ASP A 82 7.82 -10.24 6.22
CA ASP A 82 9.14 -9.82 6.74
C ASP A 82 10.11 -9.36 5.64
N GLY A 83 9.75 -9.50 4.35
CA GLY A 83 10.61 -9.17 3.23
C GLY A 83 11.81 -10.13 3.06
N LYS A 84 11.69 -11.37 3.54
CA LYS A 84 12.73 -12.41 3.47
C LYS A 84 12.49 -13.43 2.36
N SER A 85 11.32 -13.38 1.72
CA SER A 85 10.97 -14.33 0.66
C SER A 85 11.90 -14.19 -0.54
N MET A 86 12.48 -15.29 -0.98
CA MET A 86 13.29 -15.34 -2.21
C MET A 86 12.42 -15.28 -3.48
N ASP A 87 11.12 -15.54 -3.35
CA ASP A 87 10.18 -15.59 -4.47
C ASP A 87 9.34 -14.31 -4.60
N VAL A 88 9.39 -13.41 -3.62
CA VAL A 88 8.73 -12.10 -3.68
C VAL A 88 9.77 -11.01 -3.44
N ILE A 89 10.10 -10.31 -4.51
CA ILE A 89 11.09 -9.22 -4.48
C ILE A 89 10.34 -7.90 -4.55
N GLU A 90 10.52 -7.04 -3.55
CA GLU A 90 9.95 -5.70 -3.52
C GLU A 90 11.07 -4.67 -3.59
N ILE A 91 10.97 -3.76 -4.56
CA ILE A 91 11.87 -2.63 -4.70
C ILE A 91 11.10 -1.31 -4.75
N ASP A 92 11.74 -0.26 -4.28
CA ASP A 92 11.30 1.12 -4.43
C ASP A 92 11.96 1.74 -5.66
N GLY A 93 11.16 2.11 -6.66
CA GLY A 93 11.63 2.75 -7.89
C GLY A 93 12.28 4.11 -7.66
N ALA A 94 12.00 4.77 -6.52
CA ALA A 94 12.67 6.01 -6.18
C ALA A 94 14.15 5.80 -5.80
N SER A 95 14.47 4.67 -5.17
CA SER A 95 15.83 4.30 -4.76
C SER A 95 16.57 3.47 -5.83
N ASN A 96 15.83 2.74 -6.68
CA ASN A 96 16.36 1.81 -7.69
C ASN A 96 15.92 2.23 -9.10
N ARG A 97 16.39 3.39 -9.56
CA ARG A 97 15.94 4.03 -10.81
C ARG A 97 16.65 3.50 -12.06
N GLY A 98 17.78 2.85 -11.90
CA GLY A 98 18.72 2.54 -12.98
C GLY A 98 18.31 1.34 -13.81
N ILE A 99 18.97 1.22 -14.96
CA ILE A 99 18.76 0.10 -15.89
C ILE A 99 19.36 -1.20 -15.34
N ASP A 100 20.46 -1.10 -14.57
CA ASP A 100 21.20 -2.29 -14.14
C ASP A 100 20.45 -3.05 -13.05
N GLU A 101 19.81 -2.34 -12.11
CA GLU A 101 18.93 -2.94 -11.11
C GLU A 101 17.74 -3.66 -11.77
N ILE A 102 17.15 -3.04 -12.79
CA ILE A 102 16.04 -3.64 -13.52
C ILE A 102 16.50 -4.84 -14.38
N ARG A 103 17.72 -4.82 -14.93
CA ARG A 103 18.29 -5.97 -15.61
C ARG A 103 18.50 -7.14 -14.66
N GLU A 104 18.99 -6.89 -13.45
CA GLU A 104 19.15 -7.91 -12.42
C GLU A 104 17.81 -8.54 -12.05
N LEU A 105 16.76 -7.72 -11.83
CA LEU A 105 15.40 -8.23 -11.59
C LEU A 105 14.88 -9.08 -12.76
N ARG A 106 15.16 -8.66 -14.00
CA ARG A 106 14.78 -9.38 -15.20
C ARG A 106 15.48 -10.74 -15.31
N GLU A 107 16.74 -10.83 -14.93
CA GLU A 107 17.43 -12.12 -14.90
C GLU A 107 16.89 -12.99 -13.75
N ASN A 108 16.57 -12.38 -12.61
CA ASN A 108 16.05 -13.08 -11.43
C ASN A 108 14.69 -13.74 -11.68
N ILE A 109 13.78 -13.08 -12.42
CA ILE A 109 12.44 -13.62 -12.69
C ILE A 109 12.46 -14.87 -13.61
N LYS A 110 13.55 -15.08 -14.33
CA LYS A 110 13.72 -16.28 -15.20
C LYS A 110 13.92 -17.56 -14.40
N PHE A 111 14.45 -17.45 -13.19
CA PHE A 111 14.63 -18.62 -12.32
C PHE A 111 13.29 -19.09 -11.76
N MET A 112 13.15 -20.40 -11.62
CA MET A 112 11.97 -20.99 -10.96
C MET A 112 11.86 -20.53 -9.51
N PRO A 113 10.64 -20.39 -8.99
CA PRO A 113 10.44 -20.13 -7.57
C PRO A 113 11.09 -21.21 -6.69
N VAL A 114 11.54 -20.84 -5.51
CA VAL A 114 12.20 -21.74 -4.55
C VAL A 114 11.19 -22.46 -3.67
N SER A 115 10.21 -21.72 -3.17
CA SER A 115 9.21 -22.21 -2.20
C SER A 115 7.78 -21.93 -2.62
N GLY A 116 7.56 -20.86 -3.39
CA GLY A 116 6.24 -20.47 -3.88
C GLY A 116 5.91 -21.06 -5.25
N LYS A 117 4.73 -20.72 -5.75
CA LYS A 117 4.30 -21.07 -7.11
C LYS A 117 4.75 -20.03 -8.15
N TYR A 118 4.87 -18.79 -7.74
CA TYR A 118 5.20 -17.67 -8.61
C TYR A 118 6.39 -16.88 -8.09
N LYS A 119 7.19 -16.39 -9.02
CA LYS A 119 8.20 -15.36 -8.78
C LYS A 119 7.53 -14.00 -8.95
N VAL A 120 7.40 -13.23 -7.89
CA VAL A 120 6.66 -11.97 -7.87
C VAL A 120 7.63 -10.80 -7.71
N ILE A 121 7.55 -9.85 -8.63
CA ILE A 121 8.33 -8.60 -8.54
C ILE A 121 7.35 -7.45 -8.29
N ILE A 122 7.51 -6.78 -7.15
CA ILE A 122 6.76 -5.57 -6.79
C ILE A 122 7.70 -4.38 -6.98
N ILE A 123 7.28 -3.41 -7.81
CA ILE A 123 8.01 -2.15 -7.98
C ILE A 123 7.10 -1.02 -7.50
N ASP A 124 7.41 -0.47 -6.32
CA ASP A 124 6.71 0.71 -5.81
C ASP A 124 7.27 1.97 -6.44
N GLU A 125 6.44 3.00 -6.59
CA GLU A 125 6.76 4.27 -7.27
C GLU A 125 7.43 4.06 -8.63
N VAL A 126 6.88 3.13 -9.44
CA VAL A 126 7.45 2.71 -10.73
C VAL A 126 7.68 3.87 -11.70
N HIS A 127 6.92 4.97 -11.59
CA HIS A 127 7.08 6.17 -12.41
C HIS A 127 8.44 6.89 -12.20
N MET A 128 9.20 6.51 -11.17
CA MET A 128 10.52 7.06 -10.90
C MET A 128 11.64 6.37 -11.68
N LEU A 129 11.33 5.26 -12.36
CA LEU A 129 12.30 4.57 -13.22
C LEU A 129 12.71 5.42 -14.41
N THR A 130 13.95 5.23 -14.85
CA THR A 130 14.44 5.86 -16.08
C THR A 130 13.83 5.21 -17.34
N ASN A 131 13.80 5.94 -18.46
CA ASN A 131 13.33 5.39 -19.73
C ASN A 131 14.08 4.12 -20.16
N PRO A 132 15.43 4.01 -20.03
CA PRO A 132 16.13 2.75 -20.29
C PRO A 132 15.70 1.59 -19.39
N ALA A 133 15.35 1.87 -18.10
CA ALA A 133 14.83 0.85 -17.19
C ALA A 133 13.45 0.35 -17.62
N PHE A 134 12.53 1.26 -18.00
CA PHE A 134 11.25 0.87 -18.61
C PHE A 134 11.41 0.01 -19.85
N ASN A 135 12.32 0.38 -20.75
CA ASN A 135 12.59 -0.42 -21.97
C ASN A 135 13.14 -1.82 -21.64
N ALA A 136 13.93 -1.95 -20.56
CA ALA A 136 14.38 -3.25 -20.07
C ALA A 136 13.25 -4.13 -19.56
N LEU A 137 12.23 -3.54 -18.89
CA LEU A 137 11.04 -4.26 -18.43
C LEU A 137 10.13 -4.70 -19.57
N LEU A 138 9.97 -3.87 -20.62
CA LEU A 138 9.07 -4.15 -21.75
C LEU A 138 9.30 -5.54 -22.36
N ARG A 139 10.55 -5.91 -22.58
CA ARG A 139 10.90 -7.22 -23.16
C ARG A 139 10.35 -8.39 -22.33
N THR A 140 10.41 -8.28 -21.00
CA THR A 140 9.91 -9.34 -20.13
C THR A 140 8.39 -9.31 -20.00
N LEU A 141 7.76 -8.12 -20.11
CA LEU A 141 6.32 -7.99 -20.12
C LEU A 141 5.67 -8.47 -21.43
N GLU A 142 6.42 -8.51 -22.53
CA GLU A 142 5.97 -9.05 -23.81
C GLU A 142 6.00 -10.58 -23.82
N GLU A 143 7.04 -11.18 -23.23
CA GLU A 143 7.23 -12.62 -23.14
C GLU A 143 7.55 -13.01 -21.69
N PRO A 144 6.59 -12.87 -20.77
CA PRO A 144 6.83 -13.19 -19.36
C PRO A 144 6.93 -14.71 -19.17
N PRO A 145 7.83 -15.20 -18.29
CA PRO A 145 7.80 -16.60 -17.90
C PRO A 145 6.47 -16.92 -17.20
N GLU A 146 5.95 -18.13 -17.39
CA GLU A 146 4.64 -18.55 -16.86
C GLU A 146 4.54 -18.35 -15.33
N HIS A 147 5.63 -18.60 -14.62
CA HIS A 147 5.76 -18.42 -13.18
C HIS A 147 6.06 -16.99 -12.74
N GLY A 148 6.30 -16.06 -13.67
CA GLY A 148 6.64 -14.67 -13.34
C GLY A 148 5.40 -13.80 -13.19
N LYS A 149 5.37 -12.94 -12.17
CA LYS A 149 4.31 -11.95 -11.96
C LYS A 149 4.92 -10.60 -11.63
N PHE A 150 4.34 -9.54 -12.18
CA PHE A 150 4.75 -8.17 -11.90
C PHE A 150 3.61 -7.40 -11.24
N ILE A 151 3.94 -6.57 -10.25
CA ILE A 151 3.00 -5.65 -9.61
C ILE A 151 3.67 -4.28 -9.53
N PHE A 152 3.15 -3.34 -10.28
CA PHE A 152 3.64 -1.96 -10.31
C PHE A 152 2.71 -1.08 -9.49
N CYS A 153 3.28 -0.24 -8.62
CA CYS A 153 2.54 0.79 -7.90
C CYS A 153 3.03 2.17 -8.33
N THR A 154 2.12 3.11 -8.49
CA THR A 154 2.45 4.49 -8.86
C THR A 154 1.52 5.50 -8.24
N THR A 155 2.06 6.64 -7.85
CA THR A 155 1.29 7.83 -7.49
C THR A 155 1.05 8.74 -8.71
N ASP A 156 1.76 8.53 -9.81
CA ASP A 156 1.64 9.34 -11.04
C ASP A 156 1.59 8.44 -12.29
N ILE A 157 0.36 8.11 -12.70
CA ILE A 157 0.12 7.26 -13.88
C ILE A 157 0.60 7.91 -15.18
N HIS A 158 0.62 9.25 -15.26
CA HIS A 158 0.98 9.97 -16.48
C HIS A 158 2.48 9.86 -16.81
N LYS A 159 3.30 9.56 -15.82
CA LYS A 159 4.74 9.31 -16.02
C LYS A 159 5.07 7.86 -16.38
N VAL A 160 4.10 6.95 -16.33
CA VAL A 160 4.29 5.57 -16.76
C VAL A 160 4.06 5.47 -18.26
N PRO A 161 4.99 4.89 -19.05
CA PRO A 161 4.82 4.76 -20.49
C PRO A 161 3.56 3.96 -20.86
N ALA A 162 2.83 4.42 -21.89
CA ALA A 162 1.63 3.74 -22.38
C ALA A 162 1.90 2.28 -22.81
N THR A 163 3.12 1.99 -23.26
CA THR A 163 3.57 0.65 -23.61
C THR A 163 3.61 -0.31 -22.42
N ILE A 164 3.90 0.19 -21.21
CA ILE A 164 3.81 -0.59 -19.95
C ILE A 164 2.35 -0.73 -19.55
N ILE A 165 1.59 0.38 -19.54
CA ILE A 165 0.18 0.40 -19.10
C ILE A 165 -0.65 -0.61 -19.91
N SER A 166 -0.44 -0.68 -21.24
CA SER A 166 -1.20 -1.56 -22.14
C SER A 166 -0.98 -3.07 -21.90
N ARG A 167 0.07 -3.43 -21.15
CA ARG A 167 0.41 -4.82 -20.81
C ARG A 167 0.04 -5.22 -19.38
N CYS A 168 -0.54 -4.28 -18.64
CA CYS A 168 -0.92 -4.47 -17.24
C CYS A 168 -2.44 -4.47 -17.07
N GLN A 169 -2.93 -5.26 -16.13
CA GLN A 169 -4.27 -5.05 -15.59
C GLN A 169 -4.21 -3.88 -14.62
N ARG A 170 -4.85 -2.77 -14.98
CA ARG A 170 -4.86 -1.52 -14.21
C ARG A 170 -5.96 -1.51 -13.18
N PHE A 171 -5.62 -0.99 -11.99
CA PHE A 171 -6.55 -0.71 -10.89
C PHE A 171 -6.29 0.70 -10.37
N ASP A 172 -7.34 1.52 -10.37
CA ASP A 172 -7.28 2.90 -9.91
C ASP A 172 -7.79 3.00 -8.48
N PHE A 173 -6.87 3.32 -7.57
CA PHE A 173 -7.15 3.56 -6.16
C PHE A 173 -7.67 4.97 -5.94
N ASN A 174 -8.72 5.10 -5.16
CA ASN A 174 -9.33 6.37 -4.82
C ASN A 174 -8.87 6.88 -3.46
N ARG A 175 -9.02 8.19 -3.22
CA ARG A 175 -8.97 8.75 -1.88
C ARG A 175 -10.03 8.09 -1.01
N ILE A 176 -9.68 7.81 0.23
CA ILE A 176 -10.59 7.17 1.18
C ILE A 176 -11.50 8.26 1.75
N ALA A 177 -12.81 7.98 1.80
CA ALA A 177 -13.77 8.90 2.38
C ALA A 177 -13.47 9.17 3.85
N THR A 178 -13.72 10.40 4.30
CA THR A 178 -13.46 10.85 5.68
C THR A 178 -14.14 9.94 6.70
N GLU A 179 -15.38 9.58 6.45
CA GLU A 179 -16.18 8.69 7.31
C GLU A 179 -15.52 7.30 7.44
N THR A 180 -15.03 6.75 6.33
CA THR A 180 -14.33 5.46 6.33
C THR A 180 -13.02 5.52 7.13
N ILE A 181 -12.31 6.66 7.08
CA ILE A 181 -11.12 6.88 7.90
C ILE A 181 -11.49 6.96 9.37
N ILE A 182 -12.56 7.69 9.73
CA ILE A 182 -13.06 7.79 11.10
C ILE A 182 -13.40 6.40 11.65
N ASP A 183 -14.16 5.62 10.91
CA ASP A 183 -14.56 4.27 11.32
C ASP A 183 -13.34 3.38 11.55
N ARG A 184 -12.36 3.44 10.66
CA ARG A 184 -11.12 2.64 10.79
C ARG A 184 -10.28 3.08 11.98
N ILE A 185 -10.13 4.38 12.22
CA ILE A 185 -9.40 4.93 13.37
C ILE A 185 -10.13 4.56 14.66
N SER A 186 -11.46 4.70 14.73
CA SER A 186 -12.28 4.30 15.88
C SER A 186 -12.07 2.83 16.23
N PHE A 187 -12.14 1.95 15.24
CA PHE A 187 -11.87 0.52 15.41
C PHE A 187 -10.47 0.25 15.99
N ILE A 188 -9.45 0.98 15.52
CA ILE A 188 -8.07 0.82 15.99
C ILE A 188 -7.96 1.29 17.44
N LEU A 189 -8.49 2.45 17.79
CA LEU A 189 -8.46 3.02 19.15
C LEU A 189 -9.16 2.11 20.15
N GLU A 190 -10.30 1.52 19.79
CA GLU A 190 -10.98 0.53 20.62
C GLU A 190 -10.07 -0.67 20.93
N ARG A 191 -9.35 -1.18 19.92
CA ARG A 191 -8.41 -2.30 20.08
C ARG A 191 -7.16 -1.92 20.88
N GLU A 192 -6.70 -0.70 20.78
CA GLU A 192 -5.59 -0.15 21.58
C GLU A 192 -6.04 0.29 22.97
N ARG A 193 -7.35 0.25 23.29
CA ARG A 193 -7.95 0.69 24.57
C ARG A 193 -7.71 2.18 24.85
N ILE A 194 -7.75 2.99 23.81
CA ILE A 194 -7.60 4.44 23.86
C ILE A 194 -8.99 5.06 23.67
N LYS A 195 -9.35 6.00 24.54
CA LYS A 195 -10.60 6.75 24.43
C LYS A 195 -10.38 7.97 23.52
N SER A 196 -11.41 8.34 22.78
CA SER A 196 -11.40 9.55 21.95
C SER A 196 -12.80 10.14 21.82
N ASP A 197 -12.87 11.43 21.65
CA ASP A 197 -14.10 12.09 21.26
C ASP A 197 -14.28 12.14 19.74
N LYS A 198 -15.52 12.36 19.30
CA LYS A 198 -15.88 12.36 17.87
C LYS A 198 -15.22 13.52 17.10
N ASN A 199 -15.05 14.67 17.74
CA ASN A 199 -14.51 15.86 17.07
C ASN A 199 -13.01 15.68 16.79
N SER A 200 -12.25 15.09 17.71
CA SER A 200 -10.86 14.70 17.51
C SER A 200 -10.69 13.78 16.30
N LEU A 201 -11.55 12.76 16.19
CA LEU A 201 -11.51 11.83 15.04
C LEU A 201 -11.82 12.54 13.71
N GLN A 202 -12.76 13.48 13.71
CA GLN A 202 -13.08 14.26 12.53
C GLN A 202 -11.90 15.11 12.05
N ILE A 203 -11.18 15.76 12.98
CA ILE A 203 -10.00 16.56 12.63
C ILE A 203 -8.91 15.67 12.02
N ILE A 204 -8.58 14.57 12.70
CA ILE A 204 -7.56 13.63 12.23
C ILE A 204 -7.92 13.13 10.82
N ALA A 205 -9.16 12.71 10.60
CA ALA A 205 -9.59 12.18 9.31
C ALA A 205 -9.63 13.23 8.19
N ARG A 206 -10.01 14.47 8.49
CA ARG A 206 -9.95 15.59 7.52
C ARG A 206 -8.50 15.90 7.13
N LYS A 207 -7.60 15.96 8.10
CA LYS A 207 -6.17 16.23 7.87
C LYS A 207 -5.47 15.09 7.12
N ALA A 208 -5.97 13.86 7.24
CA ALA A 208 -5.48 12.71 6.48
C ALA A 208 -5.73 12.82 4.97
N ASP A 209 -6.64 13.69 4.53
CA ASP A 209 -6.94 13.99 3.12
C ASP A 209 -7.08 12.73 2.25
N GLY A 210 -7.82 11.75 2.74
CA GLY A 210 -8.06 10.49 2.04
C GLY A 210 -6.93 9.48 2.10
N SER A 211 -5.87 9.73 2.88
CA SER A 211 -4.72 8.83 3.09
C SER A 211 -4.83 8.13 4.45
N MET A 212 -5.04 6.81 4.47
CA MET A 212 -5.05 6.05 5.72
C MET A 212 -3.67 6.07 6.41
N ARG A 213 -2.57 6.06 5.64
CA ARG A 213 -1.22 6.13 6.21
C ARG A 213 -1.02 7.43 6.99
N ASP A 214 -1.43 8.56 6.40
CA ASP A 214 -1.26 9.87 7.02
C ASP A 214 -2.21 10.01 8.22
N GLY A 215 -3.45 9.50 8.12
CA GLY A 215 -4.38 9.42 9.24
C GLY A 215 -3.82 8.66 10.45
N LEU A 216 -3.21 7.51 10.23
CA LEU A 216 -2.57 6.73 11.29
C LEU A 216 -1.29 7.39 11.82
N SER A 217 -0.53 8.09 10.97
CA SER A 217 0.65 8.83 11.41
C SER A 217 0.26 10.03 12.28
N ILE A 218 -0.79 10.76 11.92
CA ILE A 218 -1.35 11.85 12.74
C ILE A 218 -1.87 11.29 14.07
N LEU A 219 -2.58 10.16 14.01
CA LEU A 219 -3.08 9.51 15.21
C LEU A 219 -1.95 9.12 16.18
N ASP A 220 -0.85 8.56 15.69
CA ASP A 220 0.33 8.24 16.50
C ASP A 220 0.89 9.48 17.22
N GLN A 221 0.95 10.62 16.52
CA GLN A 221 1.40 11.89 17.11
C GLN A 221 0.47 12.35 18.20
N VAL A 222 -0.86 12.32 17.95
CA VAL A 222 -1.88 12.70 18.93
C VAL A 222 -1.81 11.79 20.16
N ILE A 223 -1.70 10.48 20.00
CA ILE A 223 -1.55 9.54 21.12
C ILE A 223 -0.27 9.82 21.91
N SER A 224 0.81 10.15 21.24
CA SER A 224 2.09 10.47 21.90
C SER A 224 1.97 11.72 22.77
N TYR A 225 1.10 12.66 22.41
CA TYR A 225 0.85 13.90 23.15
C TYR A 225 -0.20 13.74 24.25
N CYS A 226 -1.37 13.15 23.92
CA CYS A 226 -2.54 13.05 24.83
C CYS A 226 -2.50 11.82 25.73
N GLY A 227 -1.74 10.78 25.35
CA GLY A 227 -1.77 9.50 26.06
C GLY A 227 -2.98 8.64 25.70
N SER A 228 -3.69 8.14 26.74
CA SER A 228 -4.80 7.17 26.55
C SER A 228 -6.20 7.81 26.49
N ASP A 229 -6.29 9.12 26.58
CA ASP A 229 -7.55 9.87 26.52
C ASP A 229 -7.38 11.06 25.57
N ILE A 230 -7.96 10.95 24.38
CA ILE A 230 -7.82 11.93 23.31
C ILE A 230 -9.04 12.84 23.32
N ASP A 231 -8.85 14.11 23.64
CA ASP A 231 -9.87 15.15 23.55
C ASP A 231 -9.54 16.17 22.44
N TYR A 232 -10.56 16.97 22.08
CA TYR A 232 -10.48 17.93 21.00
C TYR A 232 -9.40 19.00 21.23
N ASP A 233 -9.37 19.60 22.42
CA ASP A 233 -8.46 20.72 22.72
C ASP A 233 -7.00 20.27 22.67
N GLN A 234 -6.70 19.11 23.24
CA GLN A 234 -5.37 18.50 23.20
C GLN A 234 -4.98 18.05 21.80
N THR A 235 -5.95 17.56 20.99
CA THR A 235 -5.71 17.18 19.60
C THR A 235 -5.27 18.38 18.76
N VAL A 236 -5.93 19.53 18.93
CA VAL A 236 -5.57 20.78 18.25
C VAL A 236 -4.19 21.27 18.68
N VAL A 237 -3.90 21.26 19.98
CA VAL A 237 -2.60 21.71 20.53
C VAL A 237 -1.47 20.75 20.12
N GLY A 238 -1.69 19.45 20.25
CA GLY A 238 -0.72 18.44 19.86
C GLY A 238 -0.34 18.52 18.38
N TRP A 239 -1.31 18.81 17.53
CA TRP A 239 -1.09 19.07 16.12
C TRP A 239 -0.26 20.33 15.88
N HIS A 240 -0.58 21.45 16.49
CA HIS A 240 0.16 22.71 16.32
C HIS A 240 1.61 22.63 16.81
N SER A 241 1.88 21.86 17.85
CA SER A 241 3.24 21.68 18.37
C SER A 241 4.17 20.99 17.35
N TYR A 242 3.63 20.13 16.50
CA TYR A 242 4.40 19.43 15.46
C TYR A 242 4.40 20.16 14.11
N SER A 243 3.33 20.89 13.77
CA SER A 243 3.24 21.64 12.51
C SER A 243 4.04 22.95 12.52
N ALA A 244 4.54 23.38 13.68
CA ALA A 244 5.41 24.56 13.79
C ALA A 244 6.74 24.40 13.03
N TYR A 245 7.07 23.20 12.53
CA TYR A 245 8.17 22.95 11.60
C TYR A 245 7.78 23.12 10.13
N ASP A 246 6.48 23.18 9.81
CA ASP A 246 5.96 23.42 8.44
C ASP A 246 5.26 24.79 8.38
N THR A 247 6.05 25.85 8.38
CA THR A 247 5.61 27.26 8.50
C THR A 247 4.93 27.83 7.27
N ASN A 248 4.14 27.09 6.49
CA ASN A 248 3.50 27.64 5.29
C ASN A 248 2.01 27.29 5.08
N ILE A 249 1.29 26.80 6.08
CA ILE A 249 -0.16 26.61 5.94
C ILE A 249 -0.87 27.09 7.22
N LEU A 250 -0.87 28.39 7.43
CA LEU A 250 -1.87 29.05 8.29
C LEU A 250 -2.86 29.74 7.37
N ASP A 251 -3.91 29.05 7.02
CA ASP A 251 -5.12 29.70 6.51
C ASP A 251 -6.09 29.85 7.69
N ASP A 252 -6.24 31.08 8.14
CA ASP A 252 -7.12 31.55 9.23
C ASP A 252 -8.62 31.30 8.94
N SER A 253 -8.97 30.61 7.86
CA SER A 253 -10.37 30.42 7.44
C SER A 253 -11.15 29.35 8.22
N LEU A 254 -10.52 28.69 9.23
CA LEU A 254 -11.18 27.65 10.03
C LEU A 254 -11.57 28.10 11.46
N LEU A 255 -11.37 29.37 11.79
CA LEU A 255 -11.78 29.95 13.08
C LEU A 255 -12.99 30.88 12.96
N GLY A 256 -13.81 30.73 11.92
CA GLY A 256 -14.99 31.57 11.68
C GLY A 256 -16.28 30.80 11.84
N GLU A 257 -17.03 31.17 12.94
CA GLU A 257 -18.45 31.01 13.25
C GLU A 257 -18.98 29.61 13.52
#